data_b8be0b951c697a0e41c82468002a8f12
#
_entry.id   b8be0b951c697a0e41c82468002a8f12
#
_cell.length_a   1.000
_cell.length_b   1.000
_cell.length_c   1.000
_cell.angle_alpha   90.00
_cell.angle_beta   90.00
_cell.angle_gamma   90.00
#
_symmetry.space_group_name_H-M   'P 1'
#
loop_
_entity.id
_entity.type
_entity.pdbx_description
1 polymer ?
#
loop_
_entity_poly.entity_id
_entity_poly.type
_entity_poly.pdbx_seq_one_letter_code
_entity_poly.pdbx_strand_id
1 'polypeptide(L)'
;MSVSVFNRCWSKVILETLVRQGVSHFCIAPGSRSTPLTLEAVRLQNASRATCHSHFDERGLGFFALGIAKSNQAPVAVIVTSGTAAANLYPAIIEARQTGVNLIILTADRPPELWECGANQAIVQQNMFADYPVASVNLPKPQADYAAKWLISTLEQACYKQKQQAGVVHINVPFAEPLYNAQEQEIDNHPWLMPIQRWLSQPKNWVDHQPLQQEVLMHENWDTWRTKRGVIVAGQLTPEQAMGINSWANTMGWILLTDIQSGVEPLMPYADIWLANQTVKQKLLQADIVIQFGSRFISKRINQFLAEFQGEFWVVEQSQNAVDPNHHTQTRFNAKAHHWLRAHPPLRQKPWLLEPLALSKFCATFIEQQVGGNLNEASLAHHIERVLPYNGILFLGNSLFVRLVDALTKLPEGCLLYTSPSPRD
;
A
#
# COMPACT_ATOMS: atom_id res chain seq x y z
N MET A 1 28.50 23.04 -22.47
CA MET A 1 27.94 22.89 -21.11
C MET A 1 28.47 21.59 -20.53
N SER A 2 28.82 21.56 -19.24
CA SER A 2 29.35 20.33 -18.61
C SER A 2 28.21 19.29 -18.47
N VAL A 3 28.47 18.05 -18.88
CA VAL A 3 27.53 16.93 -18.78
C VAL A 3 27.13 16.69 -17.31
N SER A 4 28.10 16.78 -16.39
CA SER A 4 27.84 16.58 -14.96
C SER A 4 26.88 17.63 -14.39
N VAL A 5 26.97 18.89 -14.80
CA VAL A 5 26.03 19.96 -14.39
C VAL A 5 24.63 19.64 -14.89
N PHE A 6 24.49 19.19 -16.13
CA PHE A 6 23.19 18.82 -16.69
C PHE A 6 22.56 17.62 -16.01
N ASN A 7 23.35 16.58 -15.74
CA ASN A 7 22.91 15.41 -14.96
C ASN A 7 22.35 15.85 -13.60
N ARG A 8 23.03 16.78 -12.91
CA ARG A 8 22.59 17.31 -11.61
C ARG A 8 21.35 18.20 -11.73
N CYS A 9 21.25 19.07 -12.75
CA CYS A 9 20.03 19.88 -13.01
C CYS A 9 18.80 19.00 -13.22
N TRP A 10 18.93 17.93 -14.03
CA TRP A 10 17.84 16.97 -14.22
C TRP A 10 17.49 16.26 -12.93
N SER A 11 18.46 15.75 -12.19
CA SER A 11 18.26 15.09 -10.90
C SER A 11 17.56 16.01 -9.90
N LYS A 12 17.94 17.30 -9.85
CA LYS A 12 17.28 18.32 -9.03
C LYS A 12 15.80 18.45 -9.38
N VAL A 13 15.47 18.56 -10.66
CA VAL A 13 14.07 18.68 -11.11
C VAL A 13 13.30 17.40 -10.83
N ILE A 14 13.90 16.22 -11.07
CA ILE A 14 13.27 14.93 -10.77
C ILE A 14 12.90 14.84 -9.28
N LEU A 15 13.88 15.00 -8.39
CA LEU A 15 13.65 14.82 -6.96
C LEU A 15 12.77 15.92 -6.37
N GLU A 16 12.90 17.17 -6.84
CA GLU A 16 12.01 18.27 -6.46
C GLU A 16 10.55 17.96 -6.82
N THR A 17 10.31 17.41 -8.02
CA THR A 17 8.98 16.97 -8.44
C THR A 17 8.44 15.90 -7.49
N LEU A 18 9.25 14.88 -7.18
CA LEU A 18 8.81 13.78 -6.31
C LEU A 18 8.50 14.25 -4.89
N VAL A 19 9.30 15.15 -4.33
CA VAL A 19 9.03 15.74 -3.00
C VAL A 19 7.67 16.46 -3.00
N ARG A 20 7.35 17.21 -4.05
CA ARG A 20 6.04 17.87 -4.18
C ARG A 20 4.90 16.91 -4.38
N GLN A 21 5.16 15.72 -4.91
CA GLN A 21 4.17 14.64 -5.01
C GLN A 21 4.02 13.82 -3.71
N GLY A 22 4.72 14.20 -2.64
CA GLY A 22 4.58 13.63 -1.29
C GLY A 22 5.71 12.68 -0.87
N VAL A 23 6.77 12.57 -1.66
CA VAL A 23 7.95 11.78 -1.26
C VAL A 23 8.74 12.53 -0.19
N SER A 24 8.86 11.93 0.98
CA SER A 24 9.68 12.43 2.10
C SER A 24 10.85 11.50 2.46
N HIS A 25 10.91 10.31 1.88
CA HIS A 25 11.96 9.32 2.13
C HIS A 25 12.57 8.84 0.82
N PHE A 26 13.89 8.85 0.76
CA PHE A 26 14.71 8.30 -0.32
C PHE A 26 15.53 7.14 0.20
N CYS A 27 15.28 5.94 -0.30
CA CYS A 27 16.06 4.74 -0.01
C CYS A 27 17.11 4.54 -1.11
N ILE A 28 18.39 4.51 -0.76
CA ILE A 28 19.51 4.62 -1.71
C ILE A 28 20.44 3.43 -1.57
N ALA A 29 20.63 2.67 -2.67
CA ALA A 29 21.74 1.75 -2.79
C ALA A 29 22.89 2.47 -3.52
N PRO A 30 24.08 2.55 -2.93
CA PRO A 30 25.22 3.29 -3.50
C PRO A 30 25.67 2.71 -4.84
N GLY A 31 25.93 3.58 -5.81
CA GLY A 31 26.49 3.20 -7.10
C GLY A 31 26.87 4.41 -7.94
N SER A 32 27.92 4.27 -8.76
CA SER A 32 28.47 5.40 -9.51
C SER A 32 27.43 6.05 -10.44
N ARG A 33 26.64 5.25 -11.18
CA ARG A 33 25.69 5.79 -12.16
C ARG A 33 24.56 6.57 -11.51
N SER A 34 24.17 6.22 -10.28
CA SER A 34 23.12 6.95 -9.53
C SER A 34 23.64 8.18 -8.79
N THR A 35 24.93 8.50 -8.86
CA THR A 35 25.53 9.65 -8.14
C THR A 35 24.79 10.96 -8.34
N PRO A 36 24.33 11.37 -9.54
CA PRO A 36 23.60 12.64 -9.69
C PRO A 36 22.32 12.69 -8.87
N LEU A 37 21.55 11.59 -8.83
CA LEU A 37 20.34 11.48 -8.00
C LEU A 37 20.69 11.46 -6.51
N THR A 38 21.69 10.68 -6.11
CA THR A 38 22.13 10.56 -4.72
C THR A 38 22.55 11.90 -4.14
N LEU A 39 23.35 12.68 -4.87
CA LEU A 39 23.80 13.99 -4.41
C LEU A 39 22.63 14.97 -4.22
N GLU A 40 21.63 14.97 -5.10
CA GLU A 40 20.44 15.82 -4.93
C GLU A 40 19.54 15.34 -3.79
N ALA A 41 19.42 14.02 -3.56
CA ALA A 41 18.72 13.49 -2.40
C ALA A 41 19.36 13.93 -1.08
N VAL A 42 20.69 13.85 -0.99
CA VAL A 42 21.47 14.33 0.17
C VAL A 42 21.29 15.84 0.35
N ARG A 43 21.25 16.60 -0.75
CA ARG A 43 20.98 18.05 -0.68
C ARG A 43 19.59 18.35 -0.10
N LEU A 44 18.57 17.59 -0.48
CA LEU A 44 17.22 17.70 0.10
C LEU A 44 17.22 17.33 1.59
N GLN A 45 17.98 16.31 1.99
CA GLN A 45 18.16 15.95 3.40
C GLN A 45 18.84 17.08 4.21
N ASN A 46 19.93 17.66 3.69
CA ASN A 46 20.61 18.77 4.35
C ASN A 46 19.73 20.02 4.50
N ALA A 47 18.76 20.18 3.59
CA ALA A 47 17.73 21.21 3.67
C ALA A 47 16.52 20.81 4.54
N SER A 48 16.58 19.68 5.26
CA SER A 48 15.49 19.13 6.10
C SER A 48 14.16 18.91 5.35
N ARG A 49 14.24 18.64 4.04
CA ARG A 49 13.07 18.43 3.17
C ARG A 49 12.79 16.95 2.88
N ALA A 50 13.75 16.09 3.17
CA ALA A 50 13.61 14.65 3.00
C ALA A 50 14.56 13.91 3.95
N THR A 51 14.33 12.61 4.12
CA THR A 51 15.21 11.69 4.85
C THR A 51 15.80 10.67 3.88
N CYS A 52 17.12 10.49 3.91
CA CYS A 52 17.81 9.48 3.12
C CYS A 52 18.14 8.26 3.99
N HIS A 53 17.90 7.09 3.45
CA HIS A 53 18.26 5.80 4.03
C HIS A 53 19.20 5.08 3.09
N SER A 54 20.35 4.63 3.58
CA SER A 54 21.31 3.90 2.77
C SER A 54 21.31 2.41 3.11
N HIS A 55 21.32 1.56 2.09
CA HIS A 55 21.45 0.11 2.24
C HIS A 55 22.26 -0.46 1.07
N PHE A 56 23.15 -1.39 1.36
CA PHE A 56 24.08 -1.91 0.34
C PHE A 56 23.50 -3.05 -0.52
N ASP A 57 22.44 -3.73 -0.07
CA ASP A 57 21.71 -4.77 -0.82
C ASP A 57 20.41 -4.20 -1.37
N GLU A 58 20.28 -4.13 -2.69
CA GLU A 58 19.13 -3.53 -3.36
C GLU A 58 17.83 -4.30 -3.09
N ARG A 59 17.86 -5.61 -2.96
CA ARG A 59 16.69 -6.41 -2.63
C ARG A 59 16.19 -6.08 -1.23
N GLY A 60 17.08 -6.04 -0.25
CA GLY A 60 16.77 -5.60 1.11
C GLY A 60 16.26 -4.16 1.15
N LEU A 61 16.90 -3.27 0.37
CA LEU A 61 16.46 -1.86 0.23
C LEU A 61 15.04 -1.74 -0.29
N GLY A 62 14.66 -2.53 -1.29
CA GLY A 62 13.30 -2.52 -1.85
C GLY A 62 12.24 -2.85 -0.81
N PHE A 63 12.47 -3.88 0.01
CA PHE A 63 11.56 -4.25 1.11
C PHE A 63 11.59 -3.26 2.27
N PHE A 64 12.74 -2.68 2.57
CA PHE A 64 12.85 -1.60 3.55
C PHE A 64 12.02 -0.38 3.14
N ALA A 65 12.12 0.05 1.88
CA ALA A 65 11.32 1.12 1.31
C ALA A 65 9.80 0.81 1.37
N LEU A 66 9.45 -0.45 1.08
CA LEU A 66 8.06 -0.93 1.20
C LEU A 66 7.53 -0.78 2.63
N GLY A 67 8.34 -1.13 3.64
CA GLY A 67 7.99 -0.97 5.05
C GLY A 67 7.75 0.50 5.42
N ILE A 68 8.64 1.40 5.01
CA ILE A 68 8.50 2.84 5.24
C ILE A 68 7.22 3.37 4.57
N ALA A 69 6.96 2.98 3.32
CA ALA A 69 5.78 3.45 2.59
C ALA A 69 4.47 2.96 3.24
N LYS A 70 4.44 1.72 3.73
CA LYS A 70 3.30 1.17 4.50
C LYS A 70 3.07 1.95 5.79
N SER A 71 4.13 2.21 6.56
CA SER A 71 4.05 2.92 7.84
C SER A 71 3.59 4.37 7.68
N ASN A 72 4.13 5.08 6.69
CA ASN A 72 3.84 6.50 6.50
C ASN A 72 2.60 6.77 5.64
N GLN A 73 2.03 5.74 5.01
CA GLN A 73 0.93 5.89 4.04
C GLN A 73 1.25 6.91 2.93
N ALA A 74 2.51 7.01 2.54
CA ALA A 74 3.04 7.97 1.59
C ALA A 74 4.02 7.30 0.61
N PRO A 75 4.21 7.86 -0.59
CA PRO A 75 5.16 7.30 -1.55
C PRO A 75 6.60 7.41 -1.05
N VAL A 76 7.38 6.36 -1.27
CA VAL A 76 8.82 6.31 -0.98
C VAL A 76 9.58 6.12 -2.28
N ALA A 77 10.64 6.90 -2.48
CA ALA A 77 11.52 6.75 -3.64
C ALA A 77 12.71 5.83 -3.34
N VAL A 78 13.02 4.94 -4.28
CA VAL A 78 14.18 4.05 -4.24
C VAL A 78 15.13 4.42 -5.36
N ILE A 79 16.39 4.67 -5.05
CA ILE A 79 17.42 5.06 -5.99
C ILE A 79 18.47 3.93 -6.07
N VAL A 80 18.65 3.38 -7.26
CA VAL A 80 19.67 2.35 -7.52
C VAL A 80 20.48 2.68 -8.76
N THR A 81 21.66 2.08 -8.85
CA THR A 81 22.52 2.15 -10.02
C THR A 81 21.99 1.22 -11.14
N SER A 82 22.69 1.15 -12.26
CA SER A 82 22.31 0.33 -13.41
C SER A 82 22.65 -1.15 -13.24
N GLY A 83 22.12 -1.96 -14.13
CA GLY A 83 22.40 -3.39 -14.19
C GLY A 83 21.54 -4.21 -13.23
N THR A 84 22.10 -5.27 -12.67
CA THR A 84 21.36 -6.18 -11.76
C THR A 84 20.90 -5.53 -10.47
N ALA A 85 21.45 -4.38 -10.09
CA ALA A 85 20.94 -3.53 -9.02
C ALA A 85 19.42 -3.24 -9.21
N ALA A 86 19.02 -2.85 -10.42
CA ALA A 86 17.63 -2.63 -10.75
C ALA A 86 16.81 -3.93 -10.67
N ALA A 87 17.33 -5.05 -11.18
CA ALA A 87 16.65 -6.34 -11.19
C ALA A 87 16.35 -6.86 -9.77
N ASN A 88 17.21 -6.59 -8.80
CA ASN A 88 17.03 -6.98 -7.40
C ASN A 88 15.80 -6.33 -6.72
N LEU A 89 15.26 -5.25 -7.29
CA LEU A 89 14.06 -4.60 -6.77
C LEU A 89 12.76 -5.31 -7.19
N TYR A 90 12.82 -6.23 -8.15
CA TYR A 90 11.61 -6.82 -8.73
C TYR A 90 10.68 -7.49 -7.71
N PRO A 91 11.17 -8.28 -6.73
CA PRO A 91 10.30 -8.87 -5.71
C PRO A 91 9.51 -7.82 -4.90
N ALA A 92 10.17 -6.72 -4.50
CA ALA A 92 9.51 -5.64 -3.77
C ALA A 92 8.50 -4.86 -4.64
N ILE A 93 8.78 -4.72 -5.94
CA ILE A 93 7.88 -4.09 -6.92
C ILE A 93 6.60 -4.92 -7.07
N ILE A 94 6.73 -6.25 -7.19
CA ILE A 94 5.59 -7.16 -7.26
C ILE A 94 4.73 -7.02 -6.00
N GLU A 95 5.34 -7.09 -4.84
CA GLU A 95 4.63 -6.95 -3.55
C GLU A 95 3.95 -5.59 -3.42
N ALA A 96 4.64 -4.50 -3.76
CA ALA A 96 4.06 -3.15 -3.74
C ALA A 96 2.82 -3.04 -4.64
N ARG A 97 2.88 -3.61 -5.84
CA ARG A 97 1.74 -3.64 -6.76
C ARG A 97 0.57 -4.45 -6.21
N GLN A 98 0.85 -5.64 -5.66
CA GLN A 98 -0.16 -6.53 -5.12
C GLN A 98 -0.85 -5.98 -3.86
N THR A 99 -0.12 -5.20 -3.07
CA THR A 99 -0.63 -4.63 -1.81
C THR A 99 -1.05 -3.16 -1.92
N GLY A 100 -0.95 -2.56 -3.10
CA GLY A 100 -1.31 -1.16 -3.31
C GLY A 100 -0.39 -0.17 -2.59
N VAL A 101 0.88 -0.53 -2.37
CA VAL A 101 1.86 0.34 -1.71
C VAL A 101 2.58 1.20 -2.75
N ASN A 102 2.67 2.50 -2.48
CA ASN A 102 3.24 3.46 -3.41
C ASN A 102 4.77 3.51 -3.30
N LEU A 103 5.47 2.95 -4.29
CA LEU A 103 6.91 3.08 -4.47
C LEU A 103 7.22 3.83 -5.77
N ILE A 104 8.28 4.64 -5.75
CA ILE A 104 8.83 5.28 -6.95
C ILE A 104 10.25 4.78 -7.13
N ILE A 105 10.46 4.00 -8.18
CA ILE A 105 11.73 3.33 -8.47
C ILE A 105 12.52 4.17 -9.48
N LEU A 106 13.63 4.71 -9.04
CA LEU A 106 14.57 5.48 -9.86
C LEU A 106 15.77 4.58 -10.19
N THR A 107 15.80 4.06 -11.41
CA THR A 107 16.93 3.28 -11.91
C THR A 107 17.85 4.17 -12.75
N ALA A 108 19.05 4.44 -12.26
CA ALA A 108 20.05 5.07 -13.10
C ALA A 108 20.49 4.09 -14.20
N ASP A 109 20.68 4.56 -15.43
CA ASP A 109 21.00 3.72 -16.56
C ASP A 109 22.24 4.24 -17.33
N ARG A 110 22.80 3.39 -18.16
CA ARG A 110 23.77 3.79 -19.19
C ARG A 110 23.05 4.61 -20.26
N PRO A 111 23.73 5.64 -20.82
CA PRO A 111 23.14 6.37 -21.94
C PRO A 111 23.05 5.48 -23.20
N PRO A 112 22.15 5.79 -24.16
CA PRO A 112 21.86 4.94 -25.31
C PRO A 112 23.08 4.50 -26.12
N GLU A 113 24.12 5.35 -26.21
CA GLU A 113 25.37 5.04 -26.88
C GLU A 113 26.18 3.89 -26.26
N LEU A 114 25.83 3.47 -25.05
CA LEU A 114 26.47 2.35 -24.33
C LEU A 114 25.58 1.09 -24.24
N TRP A 115 24.44 1.08 -24.92
CA TRP A 115 23.59 -0.10 -24.95
C TRP A 115 24.08 -1.12 -25.97
N GLU A 116 23.96 -2.41 -25.66
CA GLU A 116 24.26 -3.53 -26.55
C GLU A 116 25.68 -3.52 -27.18
N CYS A 117 26.62 -2.79 -26.59
CA CYS A 117 27.99 -2.68 -27.08
C CYS A 117 29.04 -3.34 -26.14
N GLY A 118 28.60 -4.15 -25.19
CA GLY A 118 29.47 -4.80 -24.21
C GLY A 118 29.97 -3.87 -23.08
N ALA A 119 29.34 -2.71 -22.89
CA ALA A 119 29.67 -1.82 -21.79
C ALA A 119 29.37 -2.47 -20.43
N ASN A 120 30.30 -2.25 -19.48
CA ASN A 120 30.18 -2.81 -18.15
C ASN A 120 28.86 -2.40 -17.46
N GLN A 121 28.16 -3.37 -16.85
CA GLN A 121 26.97 -3.16 -16.04
C GLN A 121 25.84 -2.47 -16.84
N ALA A 122 25.77 -2.70 -18.14
CA ALA A 122 24.69 -2.28 -19.02
C ALA A 122 23.76 -3.47 -19.29
N ILE A 123 22.48 -3.28 -19.07
CA ILE A 123 21.42 -4.25 -19.40
C ILE A 123 20.24 -3.48 -20.00
N VAL A 124 19.27 -4.19 -20.57
CA VAL A 124 18.01 -3.58 -21.01
C VAL A 124 17.14 -3.27 -19.78
N GLN A 125 17.14 -2.01 -19.33
CA GLN A 125 16.35 -1.56 -18.18
C GLN A 125 14.97 -1.04 -18.55
N GLN A 126 14.78 -0.66 -19.79
CA GLN A 126 13.48 -0.19 -20.28
C GLN A 126 12.45 -1.31 -20.17
N ASN A 127 11.35 -1.02 -19.50
CA ASN A 127 10.25 -1.96 -19.28
C ASN A 127 10.64 -3.29 -18.60
N MET A 128 11.78 -3.34 -17.89
CA MET A 128 12.26 -4.56 -17.26
C MET A 128 11.32 -5.13 -16.18
N PHE A 129 10.42 -4.32 -15.65
CA PHE A 129 9.44 -4.73 -14.65
C PHE A 129 8.07 -5.08 -15.25
N ALA A 130 7.99 -5.20 -16.58
CA ALA A 130 6.79 -5.57 -17.34
C ALA A 130 5.54 -4.74 -16.91
N ASP A 131 4.43 -5.40 -16.60
CA ASP A 131 3.15 -4.78 -16.28
C ASP A 131 2.95 -4.47 -14.78
N TYR A 132 3.96 -4.70 -13.94
CA TYR A 132 3.81 -4.44 -12.51
C TYR A 132 3.78 -2.95 -12.14
N PRO A 133 4.59 -2.06 -12.74
CA PRO A 133 4.43 -0.63 -12.52
C PRO A 133 3.11 -0.09 -13.11
N VAL A 134 2.44 0.78 -12.36
CA VAL A 134 1.25 1.51 -12.86
C VAL A 134 1.63 2.58 -13.90
N ALA A 135 2.90 2.99 -13.88
CA ALA A 135 3.50 3.84 -14.90
C ALA A 135 5.00 3.56 -15.01
N SER A 136 5.49 3.47 -16.24
CA SER A 136 6.92 3.39 -16.56
C SER A 136 7.31 4.60 -17.41
N VAL A 137 8.36 5.30 -17.00
CA VAL A 137 8.89 6.47 -17.69
C VAL A 137 10.34 6.19 -18.06
N ASN A 138 10.62 6.07 -19.34
CA ASN A 138 11.99 5.98 -19.85
C ASN A 138 12.42 7.39 -20.28
N LEU A 139 13.20 8.06 -19.44
CA LEU A 139 13.68 9.40 -19.72
C LEU A 139 14.80 9.36 -20.79
N PRO A 140 14.89 10.39 -21.63
CA PRO A 140 16.07 10.57 -22.47
C PRO A 140 17.29 10.93 -21.61
N LYS A 141 18.48 10.78 -22.19
CA LYS A 141 19.71 11.30 -21.60
C LYS A 141 19.57 12.82 -21.35
N PRO A 142 20.00 13.32 -20.16
CA PRO A 142 19.93 14.74 -19.84
C PRO A 142 20.54 15.63 -20.94
N GLN A 143 19.74 16.48 -21.54
CA GLN A 143 20.13 17.39 -22.61
C GLN A 143 19.20 18.59 -22.69
N ALA A 144 19.66 19.66 -23.35
CA ALA A 144 18.95 20.95 -23.42
C ALA A 144 17.67 20.91 -24.26
N ASP A 145 17.58 19.98 -25.20
CA ASP A 145 16.46 19.88 -26.16
C ASP A 145 15.13 19.58 -25.48
N TYR A 146 15.18 18.99 -24.28
CA TYR A 146 13.99 18.78 -23.45
C TYR A 146 13.87 19.88 -22.40
N ALA A 147 12.81 20.65 -22.46
CA ALA A 147 12.58 21.71 -21.49
C ALA A 147 12.33 21.15 -20.06
N ALA A 148 12.79 21.87 -19.04
CA ALA A 148 12.57 21.49 -17.64
C ALA A 148 11.08 21.29 -17.29
N LYS A 149 10.18 22.12 -17.86
CA LYS A 149 8.73 21.99 -17.68
C LYS A 149 8.17 20.68 -18.25
N TRP A 150 8.74 20.17 -19.34
CA TRP A 150 8.36 18.86 -19.90
C TRP A 150 8.69 17.74 -18.93
N LEU A 151 9.89 17.77 -18.33
CA LEU A 151 10.31 16.77 -17.36
C LEU A 151 9.37 16.75 -16.15
N ILE A 152 9.04 17.92 -15.59
CA ILE A 152 8.11 18.04 -14.47
C ILE A 152 6.74 17.44 -14.83
N SER A 153 6.17 17.87 -15.96
CA SER A 153 4.84 17.41 -16.40
C SER A 153 4.79 15.90 -16.62
N THR A 154 5.85 15.33 -17.22
CA THR A 154 5.96 13.87 -17.44
C THR A 154 5.97 13.10 -16.13
N LEU A 155 6.74 13.57 -15.15
CA LEU A 155 6.84 12.91 -13.84
C LEU A 155 5.55 13.08 -13.01
N GLU A 156 4.96 14.27 -12.99
CA GLU A 156 3.68 14.49 -12.32
C GLU A 156 2.56 13.63 -12.89
N GLN A 157 2.55 13.44 -14.22
CA GLN A 157 1.58 12.55 -14.87
C GLN A 157 1.74 11.09 -14.41
N ALA A 158 2.98 10.61 -14.25
CA ALA A 158 3.24 9.28 -13.73
C ALA A 158 2.80 9.13 -12.26
N CYS A 159 3.13 10.13 -11.43
CA CYS A 159 2.68 10.17 -10.04
C CYS A 159 1.15 10.30 -9.91
N TYR A 160 0.50 11.00 -10.82
CA TYR A 160 -0.96 11.08 -10.85
C TYR A 160 -1.60 9.71 -11.11
N LYS A 161 -1.07 8.93 -12.08
CA LYS A 161 -1.52 7.55 -12.29
C LYS A 161 -1.34 6.70 -11.04
N GLN A 162 -0.23 6.87 -10.31
CA GLN A 162 0.00 6.18 -9.05
C GLN A 162 -1.07 6.53 -7.99
N LYS A 163 -1.44 7.79 -7.88
CA LYS A 163 -2.51 8.22 -6.95
C LYS A 163 -3.87 7.61 -7.28
N GLN A 164 -4.15 7.36 -8.57
CA GLN A 164 -5.41 6.75 -9.01
C GLN A 164 -5.46 5.24 -8.82
N GLN A 165 -4.33 4.54 -9.00
CA GLN A 165 -4.31 3.07 -9.08
C GLN A 165 -3.59 2.39 -7.92
N ALA A 166 -2.84 3.13 -7.12
CA ALA A 166 -1.86 2.67 -6.14
C ALA A 166 -0.83 1.68 -6.73
N GLY A 167 0.37 1.65 -6.19
CA GLY A 167 1.44 0.75 -6.65
C GLY A 167 2.72 1.47 -7.06
N VAL A 168 3.40 0.98 -8.06
CA VAL A 168 4.78 1.38 -8.39
C VAL A 168 4.84 2.29 -9.60
N VAL A 169 5.63 3.36 -9.53
CA VAL A 169 6.11 4.12 -10.69
C VAL A 169 7.57 3.76 -10.92
N HIS A 170 7.92 3.37 -12.14
CA HIS A 170 9.31 3.17 -12.56
C HIS A 170 9.77 4.35 -13.41
N ILE A 171 10.92 4.94 -13.07
CA ILE A 171 11.56 6.02 -13.80
C ILE A 171 12.98 5.60 -14.11
N ASN A 172 13.26 5.28 -15.38
CA ASN A 172 14.59 4.96 -15.86
C ASN A 172 15.31 6.22 -16.32
N VAL A 173 16.50 6.49 -15.78
CA VAL A 173 17.23 7.75 -15.97
C VAL A 173 18.63 7.47 -16.49
N PRO A 174 18.90 7.59 -17.81
CA PRO A 174 20.21 7.39 -18.37
C PRO A 174 21.12 8.61 -18.14
N PHE A 175 22.26 8.39 -17.49
CA PHE A 175 23.26 9.42 -17.24
C PHE A 175 24.56 9.15 -18.01
N ALA A 176 25.04 10.16 -18.73
CA ALA A 176 26.37 10.13 -19.37
C ALA A 176 27.44 10.62 -18.39
N GLU A 177 28.67 10.18 -18.58
CA GLU A 177 29.84 10.69 -17.83
C GLU A 177 30.33 12.04 -18.36
N PRO A 178 30.91 12.88 -17.49
CA PRO A 178 31.18 12.69 -16.07
C PRO A 178 29.93 12.86 -15.18
N LEU A 179 29.91 12.14 -14.02
CA LEU A 179 28.71 12.04 -13.17
C LEU A 179 28.68 13.03 -11.99
N TYR A 180 29.82 13.49 -11.49
CA TYR A 180 29.91 14.17 -10.19
C TYR A 180 30.81 15.44 -10.13
N ASN A 181 31.27 15.95 -11.25
CA ASN A 181 32.20 17.11 -11.27
C ASN A 181 31.48 18.48 -11.24
N ALA A 182 30.16 18.50 -11.03
CA ALA A 182 29.39 19.73 -11.02
C ALA A 182 29.55 20.50 -9.69
N GLN A 183 29.71 21.83 -9.78
CA GLN A 183 29.65 22.72 -8.63
C GLN A 183 28.18 23.10 -8.33
N GLU A 184 27.81 23.24 -7.05
CA GLU A 184 26.40 23.55 -6.71
C GLU A 184 25.91 24.90 -7.26
N GLN A 185 26.78 25.91 -7.27
CA GLN A 185 26.44 27.21 -7.86
C GLN A 185 26.15 27.16 -9.36
N GLU A 186 26.86 26.29 -10.11
CA GLU A 186 26.60 26.08 -11.55
C GLU A 186 25.25 25.44 -11.78
N ILE A 187 24.82 24.55 -10.87
CA ILE A 187 23.53 23.89 -10.93
C ILE A 187 22.40 24.91 -10.65
N ASP A 188 22.51 25.67 -9.58
CA ASP A 188 21.45 26.57 -9.13
C ASP A 188 21.18 27.72 -10.10
N ASN A 189 22.23 28.23 -10.75
CA ASN A 189 22.16 29.32 -11.70
C ASN A 189 22.05 28.86 -13.18
N HIS A 190 21.82 27.56 -13.40
CA HIS A 190 21.84 27.03 -14.76
C HIS A 190 20.68 27.59 -15.60
N PRO A 191 20.94 28.12 -16.81
CA PRO A 191 19.92 28.76 -17.66
C PRO A 191 18.73 27.85 -18.01
N TRP A 192 18.94 26.56 -18.08
CA TRP A 192 17.88 25.55 -18.33
C TRP A 192 16.80 25.54 -17.22
N LEU A 193 17.12 25.96 -16.00
CA LEU A 193 16.20 26.08 -14.88
C LEU A 193 15.42 27.43 -14.86
N MET A 194 15.85 28.43 -15.62
CA MET A 194 15.21 29.76 -15.63
C MET A 194 13.69 29.71 -15.89
N PRO A 195 13.18 28.93 -16.86
CA PRO A 195 11.74 28.87 -17.13
C PRO A 195 10.90 28.29 -15.98
N ILE A 196 11.51 27.61 -15.02
CA ILE A 196 10.84 26.99 -13.87
C ILE A 196 11.21 27.62 -12.53
N GLN A 197 11.94 28.74 -12.51
CA GLN A 197 12.39 29.42 -11.27
C GLN A 197 11.22 29.77 -10.34
N ARG A 198 10.12 30.27 -10.88
CA ARG A 198 8.93 30.55 -10.09
C ARG A 198 8.37 29.30 -9.42
N TRP A 199 8.36 28.17 -10.12
CA TRP A 199 7.93 26.89 -9.55
C TRP A 199 8.91 26.41 -8.48
N LEU A 200 10.24 26.53 -8.70
CA LEU A 200 11.24 26.16 -7.71
C LEU A 200 11.13 26.99 -6.41
N SER A 201 10.68 28.23 -6.49
CA SER A 201 10.54 29.13 -5.32
C SER A 201 9.19 29.00 -4.59
N GLN A 202 8.23 28.25 -5.10
CA GLN A 202 6.89 28.11 -4.49
C GLN A 202 6.58 26.62 -4.20
N PRO A 203 5.94 26.29 -3.07
CA PRO A 203 5.60 24.91 -2.72
C PRO A 203 4.31 24.45 -3.44
N LYS A 204 4.27 24.54 -4.77
CA LYS A 204 3.11 24.15 -5.58
C LYS A 204 3.49 23.09 -6.60
N ASN A 205 2.56 22.19 -6.90
CA ASN A 205 2.66 21.31 -8.06
C ASN A 205 2.67 22.12 -9.36
N TRP A 206 3.17 21.52 -10.42
CA TRP A 206 3.09 22.11 -11.76
C TRP A 206 1.69 22.01 -12.33
N VAL A 207 1.05 20.86 -12.12
CA VAL A 207 -0.36 20.60 -12.45
C VAL A 207 -1.15 20.41 -11.15
N ASP A 208 -2.15 21.23 -10.95
CA ASP A 208 -3.09 21.10 -9.84
C ASP A 208 -4.27 20.23 -10.26
N HIS A 209 -4.22 18.96 -9.88
CA HIS A 209 -5.30 18.02 -10.16
C HIS A 209 -6.42 18.20 -9.13
N GLN A 210 -7.54 18.74 -9.55
CA GLN A 210 -8.73 18.77 -8.70
C GLN A 210 -9.29 17.36 -8.57
N PRO A 211 -9.52 16.85 -7.34
CA PRO A 211 -10.08 15.52 -7.15
C PRO A 211 -11.51 15.49 -7.71
N LEU A 212 -11.83 14.41 -8.43
CA LEU A 212 -13.21 14.10 -8.71
C LEU A 212 -13.91 13.83 -7.37
N GLN A 213 -14.75 14.75 -6.92
CA GLN A 213 -15.64 14.52 -5.79
C GLN A 213 -16.73 13.54 -6.27
N GLN A 214 -16.45 12.26 -6.19
CA GLN A 214 -17.50 11.27 -6.28
C GLN A 214 -18.20 11.22 -4.93
N GLU A 215 -19.33 11.89 -4.82
CA GLU A 215 -20.27 11.61 -3.74
C GLU A 215 -20.70 10.15 -3.85
N VAL A 216 -20.50 9.40 -2.78
CA VAL A 216 -21.04 8.05 -2.69
C VAL A 216 -22.54 8.19 -2.54
N LEU A 217 -23.27 7.83 -3.58
CA LEU A 217 -24.74 7.83 -3.53
C LEU A 217 -25.22 6.59 -2.77
N MET A 218 -26.30 6.76 -2.02
CA MET A 218 -27.00 5.65 -1.41
C MET A 218 -27.53 4.72 -2.52
N HIS A 219 -27.34 3.42 -2.34
CA HIS A 219 -27.88 2.43 -3.26
C HIS A 219 -29.42 2.54 -3.31
N GLU A 220 -30.01 2.52 -4.50
CA GLU A 220 -31.43 2.75 -4.71
C GLU A 220 -32.35 1.84 -3.87
N ASN A 221 -31.94 0.61 -3.63
CA ASN A 221 -32.68 -0.38 -2.85
C ASN A 221 -32.19 -0.47 -1.39
N TRP A 222 -31.42 0.53 -0.87
CA TRP A 222 -30.84 0.47 0.47
C TRP A 222 -31.92 0.31 1.56
N ASP A 223 -33.03 1.02 1.45
CA ASP A 223 -34.13 0.93 2.40
C ASP A 223 -34.72 -0.49 2.54
N THR A 224 -34.65 -1.28 1.47
CA THR A 224 -35.03 -2.69 1.50
C THR A 224 -33.90 -3.54 2.09
N TRP A 225 -32.66 -3.36 1.64
CA TRP A 225 -31.54 -4.20 2.08
C TRP A 225 -31.23 -4.03 3.57
N ARG A 226 -31.31 -2.80 4.10
CA ARG A 226 -31.07 -2.55 5.54
C ARG A 226 -32.06 -3.24 6.48
N THR A 227 -33.19 -3.77 5.99
CA THR A 227 -34.14 -4.57 6.79
C THR A 227 -33.87 -6.06 6.76
N LYS A 228 -32.93 -6.51 5.94
CA LYS A 228 -32.59 -7.92 5.72
C LYS A 228 -31.53 -8.43 6.70
N ARG A 229 -31.34 -9.76 6.73
CA ARG A 229 -30.28 -10.41 7.51
C ARG A 229 -28.94 -10.19 6.82
N GLY A 230 -28.07 -9.43 7.44
CA GLY A 230 -26.79 -9.10 6.84
C GLY A 230 -25.60 -9.63 7.61
N VAL A 231 -24.51 -9.82 6.89
CA VAL A 231 -23.18 -10.08 7.40
C VAL A 231 -22.23 -9.03 6.83
N ILE A 232 -21.40 -8.47 7.68
CA ILE A 232 -20.29 -7.61 7.29
C ILE A 232 -19.02 -8.42 7.43
N VAL A 233 -18.16 -8.32 6.42
CA VAL A 233 -16.83 -8.92 6.45
C VAL A 233 -15.80 -7.81 6.25
N ALA A 234 -14.92 -7.59 7.22
CA ALA A 234 -13.89 -6.58 7.17
C ALA A 234 -12.52 -7.24 6.93
N GLY A 235 -11.94 -7.00 5.75
CA GLY A 235 -10.59 -7.42 5.36
C GLY A 235 -9.55 -6.35 5.67
N GLN A 236 -8.47 -6.32 4.91
CA GLN A 236 -7.42 -5.32 5.09
C GLN A 236 -7.94 -3.90 4.84
N LEU A 237 -7.82 -3.04 5.85
CA LEU A 237 -8.24 -1.64 5.84
C LEU A 237 -7.16 -0.74 6.43
N THR A 238 -7.21 0.55 6.12
CA THR A 238 -6.48 1.55 6.88
C THR A 238 -7.23 1.91 8.17
N PRO A 239 -6.56 2.46 9.21
CA PRO A 239 -7.24 2.87 10.44
C PRO A 239 -8.43 3.83 10.17
N GLU A 240 -8.26 4.77 9.23
CA GLU A 240 -9.34 5.69 8.83
C GLU A 240 -10.55 4.95 8.24
N GLN A 241 -10.31 3.94 7.42
CA GLN A 241 -11.36 3.14 6.79
C GLN A 241 -12.08 2.21 7.78
N ALA A 242 -11.38 1.73 8.81
CA ALA A 242 -11.94 0.86 9.84
C ALA A 242 -12.95 1.58 10.75
N MET A 243 -12.80 2.91 10.88
CA MET A 243 -13.64 3.72 11.78
C MET A 243 -15.13 3.61 11.44
N GLY A 244 -15.91 3.35 12.47
CA GLY A 244 -17.38 3.34 12.39
C GLY A 244 -18.00 2.03 11.91
N ILE A 245 -17.24 1.09 11.34
CA ILE A 245 -17.79 -0.20 10.87
C ILE A 245 -18.44 -0.99 12.01
N ASN A 246 -17.74 -1.10 13.16
CA ASN A 246 -18.25 -1.80 14.33
C ASN A 246 -19.59 -1.21 14.82
N SER A 247 -19.65 0.09 15.09
CA SER A 247 -20.83 0.77 15.59
C SER A 247 -22.00 0.70 14.60
N TRP A 248 -21.70 0.80 13.31
CA TRP A 248 -22.68 0.67 12.24
C TRP A 248 -23.25 -0.75 12.19
N ALA A 249 -22.40 -1.78 12.22
CA ALA A 249 -22.79 -3.18 12.24
C ALA A 249 -23.65 -3.52 13.47
N ASN A 250 -23.23 -3.04 14.65
CA ASN A 250 -23.97 -3.23 15.89
C ASN A 250 -25.36 -2.57 15.84
N THR A 251 -25.46 -1.37 15.29
CA THR A 251 -26.75 -0.68 15.11
C THR A 251 -27.69 -1.45 14.19
N MET A 252 -27.13 -2.01 13.10
CA MET A 252 -27.88 -2.86 12.16
C MET A 252 -28.30 -4.22 12.74
N GLY A 253 -27.72 -4.65 13.86
CA GLY A 253 -27.89 -6.02 14.35
C GLY A 253 -27.34 -7.07 13.38
N TRP A 254 -26.41 -6.68 12.52
CA TRP A 254 -25.75 -7.56 11.56
C TRP A 254 -24.52 -8.23 12.16
N ILE A 255 -24.19 -9.41 11.66
CA ILE A 255 -23.01 -10.13 12.10
C ILE A 255 -21.76 -9.49 11.49
N LEU A 256 -20.75 -9.21 12.33
CA LEU A 256 -19.48 -8.64 11.90
C LEU A 256 -18.38 -9.67 12.02
N LEU A 257 -17.81 -10.07 10.89
CA LEU A 257 -16.63 -10.90 10.78
C LEU A 257 -15.42 -10.01 10.46
N THR A 258 -14.42 -10.02 11.32
CA THR A 258 -13.21 -9.21 11.15
C THR A 258 -11.99 -10.08 10.93
N ASP A 259 -11.21 -9.75 9.92
CA ASP A 259 -9.84 -10.24 9.77
C ASP A 259 -8.90 -9.40 10.64
N ILE A 260 -7.82 -9.99 11.11
CA ILE A 260 -6.85 -9.31 11.97
C ILE A 260 -6.23 -8.05 11.31
N GLN A 261 -6.17 -8.00 9.99
CA GLN A 261 -5.65 -6.84 9.23
C GLN A 261 -6.66 -5.69 9.11
N SER A 262 -7.91 -5.91 9.53
CA SER A 262 -8.96 -4.89 9.35
C SER A 262 -8.80 -3.68 10.25
N GLY A 263 -8.16 -3.82 11.40
CA GLY A 263 -8.13 -2.80 12.45
C GLY A 263 -9.52 -2.47 13.03
N VAL A 264 -10.55 -3.24 12.66
CA VAL A 264 -11.91 -3.09 13.18
C VAL A 264 -12.05 -3.87 14.48
N GLU A 265 -12.49 -3.23 15.54
CA GLU A 265 -12.78 -3.92 16.80
C GLU A 265 -13.87 -4.97 16.59
N PRO A 266 -13.63 -6.26 16.88
CA PRO A 266 -14.60 -7.32 16.64
C PRO A 266 -15.75 -7.26 17.66
N LEU A 267 -16.98 -7.35 17.18
CA LEU A 267 -18.16 -7.58 18.05
C LEU A 267 -18.16 -9.01 18.61
N MET A 268 -17.62 -9.95 17.84
CA MET A 268 -17.56 -11.37 18.11
C MET A 268 -16.17 -11.89 17.76
N PRO A 269 -15.17 -11.70 18.64
CA PRO A 269 -13.79 -12.15 18.39
C PRO A 269 -13.71 -13.67 18.15
N TYR A 270 -12.55 -14.11 17.68
CA TYR A 270 -12.22 -15.50 17.39
C TYR A 270 -13.08 -16.13 16.27
N ALA A 271 -13.44 -15.33 15.26
CA ALA A 271 -14.28 -15.78 14.16
C ALA A 271 -13.70 -17.02 13.44
N ASP A 272 -12.40 -17.07 13.25
CA ASP A 272 -11.75 -18.24 12.62
C ASP A 272 -11.89 -19.52 13.43
N ILE A 273 -12.14 -19.45 14.75
CA ILE A 273 -12.41 -20.63 15.59
C ILE A 273 -13.88 -21.00 15.59
N TRP A 274 -14.80 -20.07 15.93
CA TRP A 274 -16.22 -20.45 16.08
C TRP A 274 -16.91 -20.73 14.74
N LEU A 275 -16.40 -20.24 13.59
CA LEU A 275 -16.84 -20.63 12.25
C LEU A 275 -16.53 -22.11 11.92
N ALA A 276 -15.72 -22.81 12.72
CA ALA A 276 -15.57 -24.26 12.62
C ALA A 276 -16.86 -25.01 13.00
N ASN A 277 -17.75 -24.38 13.77
CA ASN A 277 -19.05 -24.96 14.12
C ASN A 277 -19.97 -24.94 12.89
N GLN A 278 -20.19 -26.11 12.29
CA GLN A 278 -20.95 -26.24 11.05
C GLN A 278 -22.41 -25.78 11.21
N THR A 279 -23.03 -26.01 12.37
CA THR A 279 -24.41 -25.58 12.62
C THR A 279 -24.55 -24.06 12.57
N VAL A 280 -23.63 -23.33 13.20
CA VAL A 280 -23.64 -21.86 13.18
C VAL A 280 -23.26 -21.32 11.82
N LYS A 281 -22.27 -21.93 11.16
CA LYS A 281 -21.91 -21.58 9.77
C LYS A 281 -23.10 -21.73 8.83
N GLN A 282 -23.84 -22.86 8.90
CA GLN A 282 -25.02 -23.08 8.06
C GLN A 282 -26.14 -22.05 8.35
N LYS A 283 -26.32 -21.64 9.58
CA LYS A 283 -27.25 -20.54 9.92
C LYS A 283 -26.75 -19.20 9.35
N LEU A 284 -25.45 -18.93 9.44
CA LEU A 284 -24.85 -17.70 8.91
C LEU A 284 -24.99 -17.61 7.38
N LEU A 285 -24.89 -18.73 6.67
CA LEU A 285 -25.12 -18.83 5.23
C LEU A 285 -26.57 -18.52 4.80
N GLN A 286 -27.52 -18.41 5.76
CA GLN A 286 -28.89 -17.95 5.49
C GLN A 286 -29.01 -16.42 5.47
N ALA A 287 -27.90 -15.69 5.59
CA ALA A 287 -27.91 -14.25 5.39
C ALA A 287 -28.42 -13.90 3.98
N ASP A 288 -29.13 -12.79 3.89
CA ASP A 288 -29.68 -12.32 2.61
C ASP A 288 -28.62 -11.51 1.83
N ILE A 289 -27.70 -10.87 2.57
CA ILE A 289 -26.65 -10.02 2.01
C ILE A 289 -25.36 -10.13 2.80
N VAL A 290 -24.23 -10.10 2.07
CA VAL A 290 -22.87 -9.89 2.63
C VAL A 290 -22.32 -8.59 2.08
N ILE A 291 -21.78 -7.74 2.96
CA ILE A 291 -21.01 -6.54 2.56
C ILE A 291 -19.57 -6.72 2.99
N GLN A 292 -18.67 -6.77 2.01
CA GLN A 292 -17.23 -6.82 2.22
C GLN A 292 -16.65 -5.40 2.21
N PHE A 293 -15.94 -5.02 3.29
CA PHE A 293 -15.10 -3.84 3.34
C PHE A 293 -13.62 -4.24 3.24
N GLY A 294 -12.88 -3.52 2.39
CA GLY A 294 -11.47 -3.79 2.19
C GLY A 294 -11.18 -5.03 1.35
N SER A 295 -9.90 -5.43 1.29
CA SER A 295 -9.41 -6.39 0.31
C SER A 295 -9.21 -7.78 0.91
N ARG A 296 -7.98 -8.13 1.24
CA ARG A 296 -7.53 -9.50 1.56
C ARG A 296 -7.97 -9.98 2.93
N PHE A 297 -8.17 -11.30 3.03
CA PHE A 297 -8.42 -12.00 4.31
C PHE A 297 -7.31 -13.03 4.56
N ILE A 298 -6.78 -13.04 5.79
CA ILE A 298 -5.90 -14.08 6.31
C ILE A 298 -6.73 -15.28 6.77
N SER A 299 -7.89 -15.02 7.38
CA SER A 299 -8.78 -16.04 7.90
C SER A 299 -9.23 -17.03 6.82
N LYS A 300 -8.83 -18.29 7.00
CA LYS A 300 -9.25 -19.38 6.12
C LYS A 300 -10.75 -19.63 6.18
N ARG A 301 -11.35 -19.53 7.38
CA ARG A 301 -12.77 -19.84 7.57
C ARG A 301 -13.69 -18.73 7.11
N ILE A 302 -13.28 -17.49 7.19
CA ILE A 302 -14.00 -16.39 6.52
C ILE A 302 -14.00 -16.62 5.01
N ASN A 303 -12.84 -16.93 4.42
CA ASN A 303 -12.79 -17.25 2.98
C ASN A 303 -13.66 -18.46 2.60
N GLN A 304 -13.72 -19.51 3.42
CA GLN A 304 -14.59 -20.67 3.20
C GLN A 304 -16.07 -20.31 3.35
N PHE A 305 -16.43 -19.44 4.29
CA PHE A 305 -17.79 -18.94 4.42
C PHE A 305 -18.20 -18.15 3.16
N LEU A 306 -17.35 -17.25 2.70
CA LEU A 306 -17.59 -16.47 1.48
C LEU A 306 -17.74 -17.39 0.26
N ALA A 307 -16.89 -18.39 0.10
CA ALA A 307 -16.97 -19.33 -1.02
C ALA A 307 -18.29 -20.12 -1.09
N GLU A 308 -18.94 -20.35 0.05
CA GLU A 308 -20.21 -21.07 0.14
C GLU A 308 -21.45 -20.15 0.10
N PHE A 309 -21.26 -18.83 0.27
CA PHE A 309 -22.35 -17.87 0.29
C PHE A 309 -22.96 -17.67 -1.10
N GLN A 310 -24.31 -17.63 -1.16
CA GLN A 310 -25.07 -17.56 -2.41
C GLN A 310 -26.06 -16.36 -2.47
N GLY A 311 -26.06 -15.51 -1.43
CA GLY A 311 -26.93 -14.34 -1.38
C GLY A 311 -26.36 -13.13 -2.14
N GLU A 312 -26.95 -11.97 -1.91
CA GLU A 312 -26.45 -10.70 -2.48
C GLU A 312 -25.08 -10.36 -1.90
N PHE A 313 -24.12 -9.99 -2.76
CA PHE A 313 -22.76 -9.71 -2.36
C PHE A 313 -22.32 -8.31 -2.80
N TRP A 314 -21.97 -7.47 -1.83
CA TRP A 314 -21.48 -6.13 -2.07
C TRP A 314 -20.04 -5.97 -1.62
N VAL A 315 -19.26 -5.27 -2.44
CA VAL A 315 -17.86 -4.95 -2.15
C VAL A 315 -17.68 -3.45 -2.09
N VAL A 316 -17.15 -2.95 -0.99
CA VAL A 316 -16.80 -1.55 -0.78
C VAL A 316 -15.28 -1.44 -0.70
N GLU A 317 -14.67 -1.05 -1.81
CA GLU A 317 -13.20 -0.97 -1.93
C GLU A 317 -12.81 0.11 -2.95
N GLN A 318 -11.88 0.98 -2.56
CA GLN A 318 -11.41 2.06 -3.44
C GLN A 318 -10.47 1.56 -4.54
N SER A 319 -9.72 0.49 -4.29
CA SER A 319 -8.81 -0.11 -5.27
C SER A 319 -9.58 -0.64 -6.47
N GLN A 320 -9.02 -0.49 -7.66
CA GLN A 320 -9.59 -1.07 -8.88
C GLN A 320 -9.29 -2.57 -9.06
N ASN A 321 -8.45 -3.13 -8.18
CA ASN A 321 -8.09 -4.55 -8.26
C ASN A 321 -9.29 -5.44 -7.87
N ALA A 322 -9.38 -6.62 -8.48
CA ALA A 322 -10.32 -7.64 -8.05
C ALA A 322 -9.95 -8.11 -6.64
N VAL A 323 -10.93 -8.20 -5.76
CA VAL A 323 -10.74 -8.57 -4.34
C VAL A 323 -11.58 -9.77 -3.91
N ASP A 324 -12.32 -10.37 -4.83
CA ASP A 324 -13.14 -11.55 -4.60
C ASP A 324 -12.60 -12.76 -5.40
N PRO A 325 -11.89 -13.69 -4.74
CA PRO A 325 -11.35 -14.88 -5.41
C PRO A 325 -12.43 -15.93 -5.75
N ASN A 326 -13.65 -15.76 -5.25
CA ASN A 326 -14.75 -16.70 -5.48
C ASN A 326 -15.63 -16.30 -6.68
N HIS A 327 -15.38 -15.13 -7.28
CA HIS A 327 -16.07 -14.63 -8.47
C HIS A 327 -17.60 -14.53 -8.30
N HIS A 328 -18.06 -14.04 -7.15
CA HIS A 328 -19.48 -13.82 -6.93
C HIS A 328 -20.05 -12.80 -7.92
N THR A 329 -21.33 -12.96 -8.26
CA THR A 329 -22.12 -11.85 -8.79
C THR A 329 -22.17 -10.78 -7.69
N GLN A 330 -21.72 -9.56 -7.98
CA GLN A 330 -21.50 -8.56 -6.95
C GLN A 330 -21.86 -7.14 -7.39
N THR A 331 -22.30 -6.33 -6.46
CA THR A 331 -22.36 -4.88 -6.59
C THR A 331 -21.07 -4.28 -5.99
N ARG A 332 -20.33 -3.51 -6.77
CA ARG A 332 -19.07 -2.92 -6.31
C ARG A 332 -19.19 -1.41 -6.17
N PHE A 333 -18.85 -0.91 -4.99
CA PHE A 333 -18.74 0.52 -4.67
C PHE A 333 -17.26 0.92 -4.62
N ASN A 334 -16.83 1.73 -5.58
CA ASN A 334 -15.47 2.30 -5.58
C ASN A 334 -15.39 3.46 -4.60
N ALA A 335 -15.36 3.17 -3.32
CA ALA A 335 -15.46 4.14 -2.25
C ALA A 335 -14.62 3.75 -1.03
N LYS A 336 -14.22 4.75 -0.25
CA LYS A 336 -13.72 4.50 1.11
C LYS A 336 -14.87 4.05 2.01
N ALA A 337 -14.59 3.10 2.91
CA ALA A 337 -15.61 2.53 3.81
C ALA A 337 -16.40 3.61 4.58
N HIS A 338 -15.74 4.59 5.19
CA HIS A 338 -16.43 5.64 5.96
C HIS A 338 -17.33 6.55 5.11
N HIS A 339 -17.02 6.78 3.82
CA HIS A 339 -17.91 7.51 2.90
C HIS A 339 -19.14 6.67 2.56
N TRP A 340 -18.95 5.37 2.33
CA TRP A 340 -20.04 4.44 2.07
C TRP A 340 -20.99 4.34 3.29
N LEU A 341 -20.45 4.18 4.50
CA LEU A 341 -21.24 4.13 5.74
C LEU A 341 -22.06 5.39 5.95
N ARG A 342 -21.51 6.57 5.64
CA ARG A 342 -22.23 7.84 5.72
C ARG A 342 -23.39 7.92 4.74
N ALA A 343 -23.21 7.43 3.52
CA ALA A 343 -24.23 7.40 2.47
C ALA A 343 -25.33 6.35 2.74
N HIS A 344 -25.02 5.31 3.53
CA HIS A 344 -25.94 4.20 3.83
C HIS A 344 -26.26 4.15 5.34
N PRO A 345 -27.18 5.00 5.83
CA PRO A 345 -27.47 5.11 7.26
C PRO A 345 -28.03 3.78 7.80
N PRO A 346 -27.56 3.35 9.00
CA PRO A 346 -28.02 2.11 9.60
C PRO A 346 -29.46 2.24 10.12
N LEU A 347 -30.16 1.11 10.14
CA LEU A 347 -31.46 0.95 10.79
C LEU A 347 -31.25 0.15 12.07
N ARG A 348 -31.69 0.72 13.22
CA ARG A 348 -31.50 0.03 14.51
C ARG A 348 -32.36 -1.23 14.57
N GLN A 349 -31.73 -2.37 14.72
CA GLN A 349 -32.34 -3.68 14.79
C GLN A 349 -31.70 -4.54 15.89
N LYS A 350 -32.44 -5.58 16.30
CA LYS A 350 -31.87 -6.64 17.16
C LYS A 350 -31.00 -7.57 16.31
N PRO A 351 -29.93 -8.16 16.87
CA PRO A 351 -29.15 -9.16 16.17
C PRO A 351 -30.05 -10.31 15.68
N TRP A 352 -29.94 -10.63 14.40
CA TRP A 352 -30.74 -11.69 13.79
C TRP A 352 -30.22 -13.10 14.10
N LEU A 353 -28.96 -13.22 14.58
CA LEU A 353 -28.33 -14.46 14.99
C LEU A 353 -27.52 -14.21 16.28
N LEU A 354 -27.80 -14.96 17.34
CA LEU A 354 -27.15 -14.76 18.65
C LEU A 354 -26.05 -15.79 18.95
N GLU A 355 -26.07 -16.93 18.29
CA GLU A 355 -25.13 -18.01 18.51
C GLU A 355 -23.66 -17.60 18.33
N PRO A 356 -23.27 -16.76 17.33
CA PRO A 356 -21.90 -16.29 17.21
C PRO A 356 -21.39 -15.59 18.47
N LEU A 357 -22.22 -14.78 19.12
CA LEU A 357 -21.84 -14.10 20.36
C LEU A 357 -21.64 -15.06 21.51
N ALA A 358 -22.48 -16.08 21.63
CA ALA A 358 -22.33 -17.12 22.66
C ALA A 358 -21.07 -17.97 22.42
N LEU A 359 -20.83 -18.36 21.17
CA LEU A 359 -19.63 -19.13 20.80
C LEU A 359 -18.34 -18.31 20.96
N SER A 360 -18.34 -17.04 20.64
CA SER A 360 -17.17 -16.17 20.84
C SER A 360 -16.77 -16.08 22.32
N LYS A 361 -17.74 -15.96 23.23
CA LYS A 361 -17.49 -16.00 24.69
C LYS A 361 -16.95 -17.36 25.13
N PHE A 362 -17.50 -18.45 24.62
CA PHE A 362 -17.01 -19.80 24.87
C PHE A 362 -15.58 -19.97 24.36
N CYS A 363 -15.28 -19.52 23.15
CA CYS A 363 -13.92 -19.57 22.57
C CYS A 363 -12.93 -18.83 23.45
N ALA A 364 -13.26 -17.65 23.96
CA ALA A 364 -12.36 -16.90 24.85
C ALA A 364 -11.94 -17.73 26.07
N THR A 365 -12.90 -18.35 26.77
CA THR A 365 -12.63 -19.21 27.93
C THR A 365 -11.85 -20.47 27.54
N PHE A 366 -12.23 -21.10 26.44
CA PHE A 366 -11.59 -22.31 25.94
C PHE A 366 -10.13 -22.08 25.56
N ILE A 367 -9.83 -20.98 24.83
CA ILE A 367 -8.47 -20.62 24.42
C ILE A 367 -7.59 -20.41 25.65
N GLU A 368 -8.05 -19.63 26.63
CA GLU A 368 -7.30 -19.39 27.88
C GLU A 368 -6.96 -20.70 28.62
N GLN A 369 -7.89 -21.65 28.66
CA GLN A 369 -7.67 -22.95 29.30
C GLN A 369 -6.72 -23.88 28.54
N GLN A 370 -6.76 -23.86 27.19
CA GLN A 370 -5.99 -24.79 26.37
C GLN A 370 -4.60 -24.30 26.00
N VAL A 371 -4.43 -22.97 25.88
CA VAL A 371 -3.22 -22.36 25.32
C VAL A 371 -2.27 -21.82 26.39
N GLY A 372 -2.76 -21.64 27.65
CA GLY A 372 -2.02 -20.94 28.72
C GLY A 372 -0.88 -21.69 29.39
N GLY A 373 -0.64 -22.98 29.08
CA GLY A 373 0.24 -23.84 29.95
C GLY A 373 1.70 -23.99 29.50
N ASN A 374 1.99 -23.98 28.22
CA ASN A 374 3.33 -24.20 27.66
C ASN A 374 3.70 -23.17 26.61
N LEU A 375 4.98 -22.79 26.55
CA LEU A 375 5.47 -21.93 25.52
C LEU A 375 5.48 -22.65 24.14
N ASN A 376 4.61 -22.23 23.25
CA ASN A 376 4.52 -22.69 21.87
C ASN A 376 3.96 -21.55 21.00
N GLU A 377 3.87 -21.76 19.68
CA GLU A 377 3.40 -20.72 18.75
C GLU A 377 1.98 -20.23 19.05
N ALA A 378 1.07 -21.13 19.48
CA ALA A 378 -0.30 -20.76 19.81
C ALA A 378 -0.36 -19.92 21.10
N SER A 379 0.40 -20.29 22.15
CA SER A 379 0.46 -19.51 23.38
C SER A 379 1.13 -18.14 23.16
N LEU A 380 2.16 -18.09 22.32
CA LEU A 380 2.80 -16.84 21.96
C LEU A 380 1.81 -15.92 21.20
N ALA A 381 1.09 -16.46 20.23
CA ALA A 381 0.06 -15.71 19.50
C ALA A 381 -1.00 -15.18 20.46
N HIS A 382 -1.55 -16.03 21.34
CA HIS A 382 -2.58 -15.65 22.30
C HIS A 382 -2.12 -14.54 23.27
N HIS A 383 -0.86 -14.55 23.69
CA HIS A 383 -0.34 -13.59 24.67
C HIS A 383 0.19 -12.28 24.05
N ILE A 384 0.23 -12.15 22.73
CA ILE A 384 0.66 -10.90 22.05
C ILE A 384 -0.15 -9.69 22.57
N GLU A 385 -1.44 -9.84 22.78
CA GLU A 385 -2.31 -8.78 23.32
C GLU A 385 -1.78 -8.19 24.63
N ARG A 386 -1.16 -9.02 25.49
CA ARG A 386 -0.67 -8.59 26.82
C ARG A 386 0.64 -7.81 26.77
N VAL A 387 1.42 -7.97 25.69
CA VAL A 387 2.75 -7.35 25.56
C VAL A 387 2.76 -6.20 24.55
N LEU A 388 1.76 -6.14 23.69
CA LEU A 388 1.65 -5.08 22.68
C LEU A 388 1.08 -3.81 23.33
N PRO A 389 1.81 -2.68 23.30
CA PRO A 389 1.30 -1.43 23.85
C PRO A 389 0.14 -0.87 23.02
N TYR A 390 -0.66 -0.01 23.62
CA TYR A 390 -1.66 0.80 22.92
C TYR A 390 -0.98 1.56 21.76
N ASN A 391 -1.59 1.57 20.60
CA ASN A 391 -0.99 2.08 19.35
C ASN A 391 0.33 1.38 18.96
N GLY A 392 0.56 0.17 19.45
CA GLY A 392 1.73 -0.61 19.08
C GLY A 392 1.73 -1.04 17.63
N ILE A 393 2.91 -1.35 17.10
CA ILE A 393 3.07 -1.90 15.76
C ILE A 393 3.45 -3.36 15.89
N LEU A 394 2.66 -4.24 15.28
CA LEU A 394 2.92 -5.67 15.20
C LEU A 394 3.33 -6.03 13.77
N PHE A 395 4.57 -6.48 13.60
CA PHE A 395 5.06 -7.00 12.33
C PHE A 395 5.14 -8.52 12.39
N LEU A 396 4.40 -9.20 11.52
CA LEU A 396 4.31 -10.66 11.47
C LEU A 396 4.81 -11.19 10.12
N GLY A 397 5.52 -12.32 10.16
CA GLY A 397 5.74 -13.11 8.94
C GLY A 397 4.42 -13.70 8.46
N ASN A 398 4.23 -13.76 7.15
CA ASN A 398 3.17 -14.57 6.55
C ASN A 398 3.38 -16.05 6.89
N SER A 399 2.40 -16.90 6.64
CA SER A 399 2.38 -18.32 6.92
C SER A 399 1.55 -18.67 8.18
N LEU A 400 2.00 -19.57 9.02
CA LEU A 400 1.19 -20.10 10.14
C LEU A 400 0.94 -19.06 11.23
N PHE A 401 1.97 -18.29 11.60
CA PHE A 401 1.90 -17.47 12.81
C PHE A 401 0.87 -16.33 12.72
N VAL A 402 0.77 -15.65 11.59
CA VAL A 402 -0.26 -14.61 11.40
C VAL A 402 -1.68 -15.19 11.48
N ARG A 403 -1.88 -16.44 11.03
CA ARG A 403 -3.16 -17.15 11.14
C ARG A 403 -3.49 -17.54 12.58
N LEU A 404 -2.46 -17.87 13.37
CA LEU A 404 -2.64 -18.12 14.81
C LEU A 404 -2.99 -16.83 15.55
N VAL A 405 -2.38 -15.71 15.19
CA VAL A 405 -2.73 -14.39 15.76
C VAL A 405 -4.16 -14.01 15.38
N ASP A 406 -4.58 -14.17 14.12
CA ASP A 406 -5.96 -13.93 13.69
C ASP A 406 -6.99 -14.79 14.45
N ALA A 407 -6.66 -16.08 14.66
CA ALA A 407 -7.56 -17.03 15.32
C ALA A 407 -7.62 -16.88 16.84
N LEU A 408 -6.52 -16.53 17.52
CA LEU A 408 -6.34 -16.65 18.97
C LEU A 408 -6.22 -15.32 19.71
N THR A 409 -6.12 -14.19 19.00
CA THR A 409 -5.79 -12.90 19.59
C THR A 409 -6.88 -11.87 19.34
N LYS A 410 -7.02 -10.94 20.28
CA LYS A 410 -7.72 -9.69 20.09
C LYS A 410 -6.68 -8.58 20.22
N LEU A 411 -6.36 -7.90 19.12
CA LEU A 411 -5.39 -6.81 19.19
C LEU A 411 -5.95 -5.61 19.95
N PRO A 412 -5.11 -4.90 20.74
CA PRO A 412 -5.49 -3.63 21.36
C PRO A 412 -5.93 -2.61 20.31
N GLU A 413 -6.85 -1.72 20.71
CA GLU A 413 -7.30 -0.63 19.84
C GLU A 413 -6.13 0.23 19.36
N GLY A 414 -6.19 0.68 18.11
CA GLY A 414 -5.16 1.52 17.49
C GLY A 414 -3.88 0.78 17.07
N CYS A 415 -3.76 -0.52 17.36
CA CYS A 415 -2.60 -1.29 16.92
C CYS A 415 -2.59 -1.46 15.41
N LEU A 416 -1.39 -1.29 14.82
CA LEU A 416 -1.16 -1.52 13.40
C LEU A 416 -0.56 -2.91 13.19
N LEU A 417 -1.16 -3.68 12.30
CA LEU A 417 -0.63 -4.97 11.87
C LEU A 417 -0.01 -4.84 10.48
N TYR A 418 1.25 -5.22 10.36
CA TYR A 418 1.93 -5.38 9.09
C TYR A 418 2.32 -6.84 8.89
N THR A 419 2.00 -7.38 7.73
CA THR A 419 2.46 -8.71 7.34
C THR A 419 3.69 -8.60 6.44
N SER A 420 4.64 -9.49 6.63
CA SER A 420 5.81 -9.57 5.74
C SER A 420 5.35 -9.96 4.34
N PRO A 421 5.86 -9.30 3.31
CA PRO A 421 5.73 -9.82 1.96
C PRO A 421 6.50 -11.14 1.89
N SER A 422 5.81 -12.24 1.66
CA SER A 422 6.48 -13.53 1.50
C SER A 422 6.42 -13.94 0.02
N PRO A 423 7.56 -14.14 -0.63
CA PRO A 423 7.57 -14.71 -1.97
C PRO A 423 7.30 -16.22 -2.00
N ARG A 424 7.05 -16.82 -0.83
CA ARG A 424 6.83 -18.27 -0.67
C ARG A 424 5.38 -18.67 -0.48
N ASP A 425 4.50 -17.72 -0.28
CA ASP A 425 3.06 -17.98 -0.05
C ASP A 425 2.23 -17.82 -1.30
#